data_b9e213a75754d79479d827c468408493
#
_entry.id   b9e213a75754d79479d827c468408493
#
_cell.length_a   1.000
_cell.length_b   1.000
_cell.length_c   1.000
_cell.angle_alpha   90.00
_cell.angle_beta   90.00
_cell.angle_gamma   90.00
#
_symmetry.space_group_name_H-M   'P 1'
#
loop_
_entity.id
_entity.type
_entity.pdbx_description
1 polymer ?
#
loop_
_entity_poly.entity_id
_entity_poly.type
_entity_poly.pdbx_seq_one_letter_code
_entity_poly.pdbx_strand_id
1 'polypeptide(L)'
;MKENVQVTRSKGWIYNALMFLLKKNAFRKVSIEDITKKAGVARPTFYRNFESKEDILIDQGRKIYERLMTDLESGIDAGDATYNSIEKMIIVFDEYSELFEVLIKNNLEYLIFQSFEVEISSLLKKIFDVDKEDRYKAKFLEGALFSIVVEWIRNSKAESVEEMTKIIYNLITFNKQKS
;
A
#
# COMPACT_ATOMS: atom_id res chain seq x y z
N MET A 1 -10.31 4.60 19.48
CA MET A 1 -10.45 6.05 19.79
C MET A 1 -10.92 6.74 18.50
N LYS A 2 -12.11 7.34 18.44
CA LYS A 2 -12.59 8.00 17.21
C LYS A 2 -11.70 9.20 16.90
N GLU A 3 -11.00 9.14 15.76
CA GLU A 3 -10.20 10.27 15.27
C GLU A 3 -11.11 11.49 15.10
N ASN A 4 -10.67 12.67 15.57
CA ASN A 4 -11.46 13.89 15.48
C ASN A 4 -11.66 14.24 13.99
N VAL A 5 -12.90 14.43 13.53
CA VAL A 5 -13.28 14.74 12.13
C VAL A 5 -12.42 15.87 11.53
N GLN A 6 -12.00 16.84 12.32
CA GLN A 6 -11.16 17.94 11.88
C GLN A 6 -9.72 17.48 11.60
N VAL A 7 -9.20 16.51 12.36
CA VAL A 7 -7.87 15.90 12.15
C VAL A 7 -7.88 15.11 10.86
N THR A 8 -8.88 14.25 10.64
CA THR A 8 -9.02 13.45 9.41
C THR A 8 -9.12 14.34 8.17
N ARG A 9 -9.88 15.44 8.23
CA ARG A 9 -9.97 16.41 7.12
C ARG A 9 -8.64 17.07 6.81
N SER A 10 -7.92 17.55 7.82
CA SER A 10 -6.64 18.22 7.60
C SER A 10 -5.57 17.27 7.06
N LYS A 11 -5.54 16.01 7.51
CA LYS A 11 -4.68 14.96 6.94
C LYS A 11 -4.97 14.74 5.45
N GLY A 12 -6.26 14.66 5.07
CA GLY A 12 -6.67 14.52 3.68
C GLY A 12 -6.22 15.69 2.80
N TRP A 13 -6.40 16.93 3.25
CA TRP A 13 -5.94 18.11 2.50
C TRP A 13 -4.42 18.15 2.33
N ILE A 14 -3.66 17.81 3.38
CA ILE A 14 -2.20 17.74 3.35
C ILE A 14 -1.73 16.65 2.37
N TYR A 15 -2.33 15.45 2.42
CA TYR A 15 -2.03 14.36 1.48
C TYR A 15 -2.32 14.77 0.02
N ASN A 16 -3.50 15.31 -0.27
CA ASN A 16 -3.85 15.73 -1.62
C ASN A 16 -2.92 16.83 -2.16
N ALA A 17 -2.50 17.75 -1.28
CA ALA A 17 -1.54 18.78 -1.62
C ALA A 17 -0.18 18.19 -2.00
N LEU A 18 0.33 17.24 -1.20
CA LEU A 18 1.59 16.55 -1.49
C LEU A 18 1.50 15.79 -2.83
N MET A 19 0.46 15.00 -3.04
CA MET A 19 0.25 14.26 -4.29
C MET A 19 0.20 15.18 -5.52
N PHE A 20 -0.50 16.31 -5.41
CA PHE A 20 -0.53 17.31 -6.49
C PHE A 20 0.86 17.87 -6.80
N LEU A 21 1.66 18.15 -5.78
CA LEU A 21 3.01 18.69 -5.94
C LEU A 21 3.97 17.66 -6.54
N LEU A 22 3.85 16.38 -6.14
CA LEU A 22 4.70 15.29 -6.63
C LEU A 22 4.47 14.92 -8.10
N LYS A 23 3.30 15.22 -8.66
CA LYS A 23 3.06 15.06 -10.10
C LYS A 23 3.98 15.94 -10.96
N LYS A 24 4.43 17.07 -10.41
CA LYS A 24 5.20 18.10 -11.13
C LYS A 24 6.63 18.28 -10.63
N ASN A 25 6.92 17.88 -9.40
CA ASN A 25 8.19 18.14 -8.73
C ASN A 25 8.76 16.86 -8.14
N ALA A 26 10.08 16.73 -8.12
CA ALA A 26 10.74 15.67 -7.36
C ALA A 26 10.49 15.88 -5.85
N PHE A 27 10.28 14.79 -5.11
CA PHE A 27 9.96 14.81 -3.68
C PHE A 27 10.94 15.68 -2.85
N ARG A 28 12.25 15.58 -3.14
CA ARG A 28 13.28 16.38 -2.45
C ARG A 28 13.10 17.89 -2.59
N LYS A 29 12.44 18.36 -3.66
CA LYS A 29 12.20 19.77 -3.92
C LYS A 29 10.92 20.31 -3.29
N VAL A 30 10.03 19.42 -2.83
CA VAL A 30 8.79 19.80 -2.20
C VAL A 30 9.04 20.07 -0.72
N SER A 31 8.79 21.31 -0.27
CA SER A 31 8.92 21.71 1.14
C SER A 31 7.60 21.57 1.89
N ILE A 32 7.67 21.52 3.24
CA ILE A 32 6.47 21.56 4.09
C ILE A 32 5.70 22.87 3.89
N GLU A 33 6.38 23.95 3.58
CA GLU A 33 5.75 25.24 3.25
C GLU A 33 4.89 25.15 1.99
N ASP A 34 5.42 24.52 0.92
CA ASP A 34 4.67 24.30 -0.31
C ASP A 34 3.42 23.46 -0.06
N ILE A 35 3.57 22.37 0.74
CA ILE A 35 2.47 21.49 1.09
C ILE A 35 1.39 22.24 1.88
N THR A 36 1.76 22.98 2.92
CA THR A 36 0.81 23.71 3.77
C THR A 36 0.10 24.84 3.00
N LYS A 37 0.83 25.57 2.16
CA LYS A 37 0.28 26.60 1.29
C LYS A 37 -0.73 25.99 0.30
N LYS A 38 -0.37 24.88 -0.33
CA LYS A 38 -1.25 24.18 -1.29
C LYS A 38 -2.47 23.57 -0.60
N ALA A 39 -2.32 23.04 0.61
CA ALA A 39 -3.40 22.47 1.41
C ALA A 39 -4.32 23.51 2.04
N GLY A 40 -3.94 24.79 2.05
CA GLY A 40 -4.69 25.84 2.74
C GLY A 40 -4.70 25.68 4.26
N VAL A 41 -3.64 25.10 4.85
CA VAL A 41 -3.54 24.91 6.30
C VAL A 41 -2.35 25.68 6.89
N ALA A 42 -2.46 26.04 8.17
CA ALA A 42 -1.34 26.66 8.89
C ALA A 42 -0.24 25.64 9.20
N ARG A 43 1.03 26.07 9.21
CA ARG A 43 2.18 25.23 9.54
C ARG A 43 2.05 24.47 10.88
N PRO A 44 1.51 25.05 11.97
CA PRO A 44 1.22 24.29 13.19
C PRO A 44 0.22 23.14 12.98
N THR A 45 -0.73 23.30 12.03
CA THR A 45 -1.68 22.23 11.70
C THR A 45 -0.96 21.05 11.02
N PHE A 46 0.05 21.30 10.22
CA PHE A 46 0.90 20.25 9.65
C PHE A 46 1.58 19.46 10.78
N TYR A 47 2.34 20.12 11.64
CA TYR A 47 3.10 19.46 12.72
C TYR A 47 2.26 18.79 13.79
N ARG A 48 0.99 19.15 13.91
CA ARG A 48 0.04 18.43 14.77
C ARG A 48 -0.35 17.06 14.17
N ASN A 49 -0.25 16.89 12.86
CA ASN A 49 -0.67 15.67 12.15
C ASN A 49 0.51 14.80 11.68
N PHE A 50 1.65 15.41 11.35
CA PHE A 50 2.81 14.75 10.73
C PHE A 50 4.10 15.43 11.21
N GLU A 51 5.15 14.63 11.45
CA GLU A 51 6.48 15.15 11.81
C GLU A 51 7.27 15.52 10.55
N SER A 52 7.08 14.76 9.48
CA SER A 52 7.77 14.91 8.19
C SER A 52 6.80 14.77 7.01
N LYS A 53 7.27 15.04 5.80
CA LYS A 53 6.49 14.81 4.59
C LYS A 53 6.45 13.32 4.21
N GLU A 54 7.42 12.54 4.66
CA GLU A 54 7.46 11.09 4.56
C GLU A 54 6.32 10.45 5.36
N ASP A 55 6.00 10.99 6.56
CA ASP A 55 4.93 10.48 7.41
C ASP A 55 3.55 10.56 6.76
N ILE A 56 3.36 11.52 5.84
CA ILE A 56 2.12 11.61 5.05
C ILE A 56 1.94 10.35 4.21
N LEU A 57 3.02 9.86 3.61
CA LEU A 57 3.02 8.67 2.75
C LEU A 57 2.89 7.39 3.58
N ILE A 58 3.56 7.34 4.74
CA ILE A 58 3.44 6.23 5.69
C ILE A 58 2.02 6.12 6.25
N ASP A 59 1.38 7.25 6.61
CA ASP A 59 -0.04 7.29 7.04
C ASP A 59 -0.96 6.76 5.93
N GLN A 60 -0.65 7.04 4.68
CA GLN A 60 -1.42 6.51 3.55
C GLN A 60 -1.18 5.01 3.36
N GLY A 61 0.04 4.51 3.50
CA GLY A 61 0.33 3.07 3.48
C GLY A 61 -0.44 2.32 4.56
N ARG A 62 -0.52 2.87 5.77
CA ARG A 62 -1.33 2.28 6.85
C ARG A 62 -2.82 2.19 6.48
N LYS A 63 -3.39 3.19 5.80
CA LYS A 63 -4.78 3.14 5.32
C LYS A 63 -5.00 2.07 4.25
N ILE A 64 -4.02 1.88 3.35
CA ILE A 64 -4.06 0.80 2.37
C ILE A 64 -4.09 -0.56 3.09
N TYR A 65 -3.24 -0.73 4.11
CA TYR A 65 -3.24 -1.94 4.93
C TYR A 65 -4.59 -2.16 5.63
N GLU A 66 -5.13 -1.14 6.31
CA GLU A 66 -6.43 -1.22 6.98
C GLU A 66 -7.56 -1.57 6.02
N ARG A 67 -7.54 -0.99 4.81
CA ARG A 67 -8.50 -1.31 3.74
C ARG A 67 -8.40 -2.77 3.31
N LEU A 68 -7.18 -3.25 3.05
CA LEU A 68 -6.93 -4.63 2.67
C LEU A 68 -7.38 -5.62 3.75
N MET A 69 -7.06 -5.35 5.01
CA MET A 69 -7.49 -6.19 6.13
C MET A 69 -9.01 -6.25 6.25
N THR A 70 -9.70 -5.12 6.07
CA THR A 70 -11.17 -5.05 6.07
C THR A 70 -11.76 -5.93 4.97
N ASP A 71 -11.20 -5.88 3.76
CA ASP A 71 -11.68 -6.69 2.64
C ASP A 71 -11.43 -8.19 2.85
N LEU A 72 -10.28 -8.54 3.41
CA LEU A 72 -9.98 -9.94 3.76
C LEU A 72 -10.87 -10.49 4.87
N GLU A 73 -11.41 -9.62 5.73
CA GLU A 73 -12.34 -9.99 6.82
C GLU A 73 -13.80 -10.06 6.37
N SER A 74 -14.16 -9.39 5.28
CA SER A 74 -15.55 -9.21 4.84
C SER A 74 -16.24 -10.44 4.25
N GLY A 75 -15.62 -11.59 4.27
CA GLY A 75 -16.25 -12.86 3.91
C GLY A 75 -15.38 -13.74 3.01
N ILE A 76 -15.58 -15.06 3.16
CA ILE A 76 -15.02 -16.09 2.30
C ILE A 76 -16.05 -16.34 1.21
N ASP A 77 -15.79 -15.85 -0.01
CA ASP A 77 -16.56 -16.24 -1.19
C ASP A 77 -16.34 -17.74 -1.46
N ALA A 78 -17.31 -18.38 -2.10
CA ALA A 78 -17.18 -19.77 -2.51
C ALA A 78 -16.01 -19.90 -3.50
N GLY A 79 -15.02 -20.75 -3.19
CA GLY A 79 -13.84 -20.97 -4.02
C GLY A 79 -12.56 -21.17 -3.21
N ASP A 80 -11.41 -21.05 -3.89
CA ASP A 80 -10.11 -21.12 -3.24
C ASP A 80 -9.84 -19.86 -2.43
N ALA A 81 -9.75 -20.00 -1.12
CA ALA A 81 -9.55 -18.88 -0.18
C ALA A 81 -8.26 -18.11 -0.46
N THR A 82 -7.19 -18.78 -0.93
CA THR A 82 -5.93 -18.15 -1.29
C THR A 82 -6.09 -17.31 -2.57
N TYR A 83 -6.77 -17.85 -3.59
CA TYR A 83 -7.05 -17.13 -4.84
C TYR A 83 -7.85 -15.85 -4.56
N ASN A 84 -8.96 -15.97 -3.83
CA ASN A 84 -9.82 -14.84 -3.48
C ASN A 84 -9.07 -13.77 -2.65
N SER A 85 -8.18 -14.19 -1.77
CA SER A 85 -7.36 -13.26 -0.98
C SER A 85 -6.35 -12.50 -1.84
N ILE A 86 -5.73 -13.17 -2.81
CA ILE A 86 -4.83 -12.53 -3.79
C ILE A 86 -5.61 -11.53 -4.64
N GLU A 87 -6.79 -11.90 -5.14
CA GLU A 87 -7.65 -11.02 -5.94
C GLU A 87 -8.00 -9.75 -5.17
N LYS A 88 -8.47 -9.86 -3.92
CA LYS A 88 -8.74 -8.71 -3.05
C LYS A 88 -7.52 -7.82 -2.86
N MET A 89 -6.36 -8.43 -2.68
CA MET A 89 -5.09 -7.69 -2.58
C MET A 89 -4.79 -6.90 -3.87
N ILE A 90 -4.90 -7.52 -5.04
CA ILE A 90 -4.64 -6.85 -6.33
C ILE A 90 -5.65 -5.74 -6.59
N ILE A 91 -6.95 -5.95 -6.27
CA ILE A 91 -7.98 -4.90 -6.36
C ILE A 91 -7.58 -3.67 -5.53
N VAL A 92 -7.16 -3.86 -4.28
CA VAL A 92 -6.73 -2.75 -3.43
C VAL A 92 -5.52 -2.03 -4.03
N PHE A 93 -4.51 -2.73 -4.54
CA PHE A 93 -3.37 -2.09 -5.19
C PHE A 93 -3.76 -1.38 -6.49
N ASP A 94 -4.73 -1.89 -7.24
CA ASP A 94 -5.28 -1.23 -8.43
C ASP A 94 -5.97 0.10 -8.07
N GLU A 95 -6.80 0.10 -7.03
CA GLU A 95 -7.47 1.31 -6.51
C GLU A 95 -6.47 2.41 -6.11
N TYR A 96 -5.31 2.04 -5.57
CA TYR A 96 -4.26 2.97 -5.14
C TYR A 96 -3.13 3.16 -6.16
N SER A 97 -3.30 2.68 -7.40
CA SER A 97 -2.24 2.71 -8.42
C SER A 97 -1.69 4.10 -8.70
N GLU A 98 -2.53 5.16 -8.69
CA GLU A 98 -2.06 6.55 -8.86
C GLU A 98 -1.04 6.97 -7.78
N LEU A 99 -1.24 6.55 -6.53
CA LEU A 99 -0.26 6.78 -5.47
C LEU A 99 1.05 6.05 -5.78
N PHE A 100 0.99 4.77 -6.13
CA PHE A 100 2.18 3.97 -6.46
C PHE A 100 2.93 4.53 -7.66
N GLU A 101 2.25 4.95 -8.72
CA GLU A 101 2.89 5.60 -9.87
C GLU A 101 3.70 6.84 -9.47
N VAL A 102 3.11 7.71 -8.63
CA VAL A 102 3.80 8.89 -8.12
C VAL A 102 4.99 8.52 -7.23
N LEU A 103 4.85 7.50 -6.38
CA LEU A 103 5.92 7.03 -5.51
C LEU A 103 7.07 6.39 -6.31
N ILE A 104 6.76 5.52 -7.26
CA ILE A 104 7.74 4.87 -8.16
C ILE A 104 8.52 5.92 -8.93
N LYS A 105 7.83 6.92 -9.51
CA LYS A 105 8.46 8.04 -10.22
C LYS A 105 9.45 8.83 -9.34
N ASN A 106 9.23 8.86 -8.05
CA ASN A 106 10.06 9.56 -7.08
C ASN A 106 11.02 8.64 -6.30
N ASN A 107 11.06 7.32 -6.58
CA ASN A 107 11.80 6.28 -5.85
C ASN A 107 11.42 6.23 -4.35
N LEU A 108 10.14 6.29 -4.05
CA LEU A 108 9.57 6.34 -2.70
C LEU A 108 8.64 5.16 -2.39
N GLU A 109 8.50 4.19 -3.30
CA GLU A 109 7.64 3.04 -3.14
C GLU A 109 7.96 2.22 -1.87
N TYR A 110 9.22 2.26 -1.43
CA TYR A 110 9.66 1.61 -0.20
C TYR A 110 8.97 2.14 1.07
N LEU A 111 8.48 3.38 1.07
CA LEU A 111 7.77 3.96 2.22
C LEU A 111 6.44 3.26 2.48
N ILE A 112 5.74 2.85 1.42
CA ILE A 112 4.50 2.06 1.56
C ILE A 112 4.85 0.68 2.10
N PHE A 113 5.90 0.04 1.56
CA PHE A 113 6.36 -1.25 2.03
C PHE A 113 6.75 -1.22 3.51
N GLN A 114 7.53 -0.21 3.92
CA GLN A 114 7.92 0.00 5.32
C GLN A 114 6.70 0.19 6.24
N SER A 115 5.62 0.81 5.74
CA SER A 115 4.40 1.01 6.54
C SER A 115 3.68 -0.30 6.90
N PHE A 116 3.95 -1.40 6.20
CA PHE A 116 3.40 -2.73 6.46
C PHE A 116 4.31 -3.62 7.31
N GLU A 117 5.56 -3.22 7.56
CA GLU A 117 6.58 -4.09 8.14
C GLU A 117 6.16 -4.75 9.47
N VAL A 118 5.42 -4.02 10.31
CA VAL A 118 4.95 -4.53 11.61
C VAL A 118 3.80 -5.53 11.46
N GLU A 119 2.92 -5.32 10.49
CA GLU A 119 1.67 -6.09 10.32
C GLU A 119 1.74 -7.12 9.19
N ILE A 120 2.81 -7.13 8.38
CA ILE A 120 2.93 -8.00 7.20
C ILE A 120 2.78 -9.48 7.55
N SER A 121 3.28 -9.91 8.70
CA SER A 121 3.16 -11.30 9.16
C SER A 121 1.69 -11.73 9.34
N SER A 122 0.84 -10.82 9.83
CA SER A 122 -0.60 -11.08 9.99
C SER A 122 -1.31 -11.17 8.63
N LEU A 123 -0.90 -10.33 7.68
CA LEU A 123 -1.39 -10.33 6.31
C LEU A 123 -1.01 -11.64 5.60
N LEU A 124 0.27 -12.03 5.65
CA LEU A 124 0.77 -13.25 5.01
C LEU A 124 0.13 -14.51 5.62
N LYS A 125 -0.12 -14.52 6.94
CA LYS A 125 -0.85 -15.61 7.57
C LYS A 125 -2.27 -15.71 7.03
N LYS A 126 -2.98 -14.61 6.85
CA LYS A 126 -4.35 -14.63 6.32
C LYS A 126 -4.42 -15.09 4.86
N ILE A 127 -3.48 -14.64 4.03
CA ILE A 127 -3.51 -14.92 2.58
C ILE A 127 -2.91 -16.30 2.28
N PHE A 128 -1.80 -16.68 2.93
CA PHE A 128 -0.96 -17.82 2.52
C PHE A 128 -0.76 -18.88 3.61
N ASP A 129 -1.39 -18.72 4.75
CA ASP A 129 -1.24 -19.61 5.92
C ASP A 129 0.24 -19.80 6.32
N VAL A 130 0.99 -18.70 6.35
CA VAL A 130 2.41 -18.69 6.76
C VAL A 130 2.51 -18.40 8.24
N ASP A 131 3.11 -19.32 8.99
CA ASP A 131 3.34 -19.14 10.41
C ASP A 131 4.46 -18.12 10.71
N LYS A 132 4.38 -17.49 11.89
CA LYS A 132 5.38 -16.50 12.33
C LYS A 132 6.79 -17.09 12.48
N GLU A 133 6.88 -18.39 12.74
CA GLU A 133 8.13 -19.14 12.86
C GLU A 133 8.86 -19.29 11.51
N ASP A 134 8.12 -19.23 10.38
CA ASP A 134 8.71 -19.35 9.05
C ASP A 134 9.16 -17.99 8.50
N ARG A 135 10.07 -17.35 9.23
CA ARG A 135 10.58 -15.99 8.95
C ARG A 135 11.09 -15.80 7.53
N TYR A 136 11.79 -16.77 6.98
CA TYR A 136 12.38 -16.65 5.65
C TYR A 136 11.33 -16.78 4.54
N LYS A 137 10.35 -17.65 4.71
CA LYS A 137 9.21 -17.77 3.79
C LYS A 137 8.36 -16.50 3.81
N ALA A 138 8.11 -15.93 4.99
CA ALA A 138 7.42 -14.65 5.11
C ALA A 138 8.16 -13.54 4.35
N LYS A 139 9.49 -13.38 4.56
CA LYS A 139 10.30 -12.37 3.86
C LYS A 139 10.42 -12.61 2.36
N PHE A 140 10.43 -13.86 1.91
CA PHE A 140 10.40 -14.20 0.48
C PHE A 140 9.08 -13.75 -0.16
N LEU A 141 7.95 -14.11 0.44
CA LEU A 141 6.63 -13.74 -0.07
C LEU A 141 6.42 -12.22 -0.05
N GLU A 142 6.80 -11.56 1.04
CA GLU A 142 6.77 -10.11 1.19
C GLU A 142 7.52 -9.41 0.04
N GLY A 143 8.78 -9.78 -0.19
CA GLY A 143 9.61 -9.21 -1.24
C GLY A 143 9.09 -9.53 -2.65
N ALA A 144 8.65 -10.77 -2.88
CA ALA A 144 8.12 -11.21 -4.16
C ALA A 144 6.84 -10.45 -4.52
N LEU A 145 5.87 -10.38 -3.60
CA LEU A 145 4.60 -9.69 -3.83
C LEU A 145 4.81 -8.20 -4.09
N PHE A 146 5.64 -7.56 -3.27
CA PHE A 146 5.97 -6.15 -3.46
C PHE A 146 6.60 -5.89 -4.84
N SER A 147 7.62 -6.69 -5.23
CA SER A 147 8.30 -6.54 -6.51
C SER A 147 7.36 -6.76 -7.70
N ILE A 148 6.47 -7.76 -7.62
CA ILE A 148 5.49 -8.05 -8.67
C ILE A 148 4.50 -6.89 -8.83
N VAL A 149 3.96 -6.37 -7.74
CA VAL A 149 3.00 -5.26 -7.78
C VAL A 149 3.66 -3.98 -8.32
N VAL A 150 4.89 -3.66 -7.87
CA VAL A 150 5.64 -2.50 -8.37
C VAL A 150 5.91 -2.64 -9.87
N GLU A 151 6.30 -3.81 -10.34
CA GLU A 151 6.55 -4.06 -11.77
C GLU A 151 5.27 -3.95 -12.60
N TRP A 152 4.16 -4.51 -12.11
CA TRP A 152 2.86 -4.38 -12.77
C TRP A 152 2.44 -2.92 -12.96
N ILE A 153 2.59 -2.10 -11.90
CA ILE A 153 2.28 -0.66 -11.97
C ILE A 153 3.24 0.07 -12.91
N ARG A 154 4.56 -0.25 -12.88
CA ARG A 154 5.56 0.32 -13.82
C ARG A 154 5.21 0.05 -15.27
N ASN A 155 4.67 -1.13 -15.56
CA ASN A 155 4.21 -1.52 -16.89
C ASN A 155 2.79 -1.05 -17.20
N SER A 156 2.32 0.01 -16.52
CA SER A 156 1.01 0.63 -16.75
C SER A 156 -0.15 -0.36 -16.60
N LYS A 157 0.00 -1.35 -15.74
CA LYS A 157 -1.00 -2.39 -15.46
C LYS A 157 -1.44 -3.10 -16.75
N ALA A 158 -0.48 -3.60 -17.53
CA ALA A 158 -0.72 -4.25 -18.81
C ALA A 158 -1.63 -5.49 -18.66
N GLU A 159 -1.49 -6.21 -17.55
CA GLU A 159 -2.36 -7.33 -17.17
C GLU A 159 -3.58 -6.82 -16.39
N SER A 160 -4.73 -7.43 -16.61
CA SER A 160 -5.94 -7.20 -15.79
C SER A 160 -5.75 -7.73 -14.36
N VAL A 161 -6.64 -7.30 -13.45
CA VAL A 161 -6.67 -7.80 -12.06
C VAL A 161 -6.77 -9.33 -12.04
N GLU A 162 -7.64 -9.92 -12.88
CA GLU A 162 -7.81 -11.37 -12.98
C GLU A 162 -6.54 -12.08 -13.46
N GLU A 163 -5.86 -11.55 -14.47
CA GLU A 163 -4.60 -12.10 -14.97
C GLU A 163 -3.50 -12.03 -13.93
N MET A 164 -3.35 -10.88 -13.25
CA MET A 164 -2.38 -10.72 -12.17
C MET A 164 -2.65 -11.68 -11.01
N THR A 165 -3.92 -11.86 -10.65
CA THR A 165 -4.32 -12.82 -9.61
C THR A 165 -3.87 -14.23 -9.99
N LYS A 166 -4.13 -14.67 -11.24
CA LYS A 166 -3.71 -15.98 -11.76
C LYS A 166 -2.18 -16.13 -11.74
N ILE A 167 -1.46 -15.11 -12.18
CA ILE A 167 0.01 -15.12 -12.19
C ILE A 167 0.55 -15.33 -10.77
N ILE A 168 0.12 -14.51 -9.81
CA ILE A 168 0.59 -14.60 -8.43
C ILE A 168 0.20 -15.94 -7.80
N TYR A 169 -1.05 -16.37 -7.99
CA TYR A 169 -1.53 -17.64 -7.47
C TYR A 169 -0.69 -18.82 -7.97
N ASN A 170 -0.41 -18.87 -9.27
CA ASN A 170 0.42 -19.92 -9.88
C ASN A 170 1.86 -19.90 -9.35
N LEU A 171 2.48 -18.73 -9.22
CA LEU A 171 3.84 -18.60 -8.69
C LEU A 171 3.97 -19.11 -7.24
N ILE A 172 2.94 -18.90 -6.42
CA ILE A 172 2.97 -19.27 -5.01
C ILE A 172 2.59 -20.73 -4.80
N THR A 173 1.66 -21.26 -5.61
CA THR A 173 1.17 -22.64 -5.46
C THR A 173 2.01 -23.67 -6.21
N PHE A 174 2.92 -23.25 -7.10
CA PHE A 174 3.75 -24.14 -7.93
C PHE A 174 4.53 -25.20 -7.12
N ASN A 175 4.92 -24.90 -5.90
CA ASN A 175 5.63 -25.85 -5.03
C ASN A 175 4.72 -26.78 -4.24
N LYS A 176 3.39 -26.53 -4.15
CA LYS A 176 2.46 -27.41 -3.45
C LYS A 176 2.09 -28.68 -4.26
N GLN A 177 2.31 -28.69 -5.58
CA GLN A 177 1.97 -29.82 -6.44
C GLN A 177 3.08 -30.89 -6.57
N LYS A 178 4.26 -30.66 -5.98
CA LYS A 178 5.41 -31.57 -6.06
C LYS A 178 5.74 -32.27 -4.73
N SER A 179 4.90 -32.14 -3.72
CA SER A 179 4.95 -32.86 -2.44
C SER A 179 3.78 -33.80 -2.31
#